data_fa350a66abc5961e09a41ca8f1d25c2d
#
_entry.id   fa350a66abc5961e09a41ca8f1d25c2d
#
_cell.length_a   1.000
_cell.length_b   1.000
_cell.length_c   1.000
_cell.angle_alpha   90.00
_cell.angle_beta   90.00
_cell.angle_gamma   90.00
#
_symmetry.space_group_name_H-M   'P 1'
#
loop_
_entity.id
_entity.type
_entity.pdbx_description
1 polymer ?
#
loop_
_entity_poly.entity_id
_entity_poly.type
_entity_poly.pdbx_seq_one_letter_code
_entity_poly.pdbx_strand_id
1 'polypeptide(L)'
;MKHFSISELTSSATALREGIDNRPTESAYHLLHVLVDQLLDPIREAWGEPIVVSSGYRCKELNALVGGVKNSHHMLGCAADITAPLLSPQGGKIGSAMSKHLPLGGGREGANRRLFKLIQQMQQAGQIKFTQLIWEGDGRWIHISYVPSDLRCQVIDA
;
A
#
# COMPACT_ATOMS: atom_id res chain seq x y z
N MET A 1 8.71 7.38 9.74
CA MET A 1 7.42 6.65 9.79
C MET A 1 6.49 7.37 10.77
N LYS A 2 5.38 7.91 10.29
CA LYS A 2 4.40 8.67 11.10
C LYS A 2 3.09 7.89 11.31
N HIS A 3 2.64 7.18 10.29
CA HIS A 3 1.32 6.57 10.23
C HIS A 3 1.34 5.04 10.17
N PHE A 4 2.47 4.45 9.83
CA PHE A 4 2.64 3.01 9.68
C PHE A 4 3.73 2.49 10.61
N SER A 5 3.64 1.22 11.00
CA SER A 5 4.64 0.54 11.81
C SER A 5 5.25 -0.63 11.04
N ILE A 6 6.48 -1.02 11.40
CA ILE A 6 7.11 -2.22 10.83
C ILE A 6 6.30 -3.47 11.17
N SER A 7 5.74 -3.55 12.36
CA SER A 7 4.89 -4.68 12.75
C SER A 7 3.69 -4.85 11.81
N GLU A 8 3.04 -3.76 11.42
CA GLU A 8 1.94 -3.78 10.46
C GLU A 8 2.39 -4.26 9.07
N LEU A 9 3.56 -3.79 8.61
CA LEU A 9 4.12 -4.15 7.31
C LEU A 9 4.71 -5.57 7.24
N THR A 10 4.91 -6.24 8.36
CA THR A 10 5.46 -7.61 8.44
C THR A 10 4.46 -8.63 8.95
N SER A 11 3.30 -8.18 9.42
CA SER A 11 2.23 -9.05 9.90
C SER A 11 1.62 -9.86 8.76
N SER A 12 1.41 -11.16 8.99
CA SER A 12 0.74 -12.05 8.05
C SER A 12 -0.02 -13.15 8.80
N ALA A 13 -1.33 -13.15 8.67
CA ALA A 13 -2.17 -14.21 9.23
C ALA A 13 -1.83 -15.59 8.64
N THR A 14 -1.43 -15.63 7.37
CA THR A 14 -0.97 -16.87 6.71
C THR A 14 0.33 -17.37 7.33
N ALA A 15 1.33 -16.50 7.51
CA ALA A 15 2.59 -16.87 8.14
C ALA A 15 2.37 -17.40 9.57
N LEU A 16 1.51 -16.73 10.35
CA LEU A 16 1.18 -17.16 11.71
C LEU A 16 0.50 -18.54 11.72
N ARG A 17 -0.47 -18.78 10.85
CA ARG A 17 -1.19 -20.06 10.77
C ARG A 17 -0.29 -21.22 10.36
N GLU A 18 0.64 -20.97 9.43
CA GLU A 18 1.53 -21.98 8.88
C GLU A 18 2.87 -22.09 9.64
N GLY A 19 3.05 -21.31 10.72
CA GLY A 19 4.28 -21.31 11.52
C GLY A 19 5.52 -20.78 10.78
N ILE A 20 5.32 -19.93 9.76
CA ILE A 20 6.41 -19.36 8.96
C ILE A 20 7.01 -18.15 9.67
N ASP A 21 8.33 -18.12 9.82
CA ASP A 21 9.05 -16.95 10.30
C ASP A 21 9.14 -15.89 9.21
N ASN A 22 8.26 -14.88 9.30
CA ASN A 22 8.20 -13.76 8.35
C ASN A 22 8.99 -12.53 8.85
N ARG A 23 10.05 -12.70 9.65
CA ARG A 23 10.92 -11.59 10.03
C ARG A 23 11.73 -11.09 8.84
N PRO A 24 11.77 -9.76 8.61
CA PRO A 24 12.54 -9.20 7.51
C PRO A 24 14.05 -9.31 7.80
N THR A 25 14.84 -9.47 6.74
CA THR A 25 16.28 -9.28 6.80
C THR A 25 16.58 -7.82 7.13
N GLU A 26 17.81 -7.53 7.57
CA GLU A 26 18.25 -6.15 7.86
C GLU A 26 18.06 -5.22 6.63
N SER A 27 18.42 -5.70 5.44
CA SER A 27 18.22 -4.96 4.20
C SER A 27 16.74 -4.70 3.91
N ALA A 28 15.88 -5.70 4.06
CA ALA A 28 14.44 -5.56 3.86
C ALA A 28 13.82 -4.63 4.92
N TYR A 29 14.28 -4.72 6.16
CA TYR A 29 13.86 -3.81 7.23
C TYR A 29 14.16 -2.35 6.90
N HIS A 30 15.36 -2.07 6.41
CA HIS A 30 15.74 -0.72 5.96
C HIS A 30 14.85 -0.25 4.79
N LEU A 31 14.63 -1.11 3.79
CA LEU A 31 13.80 -0.76 2.63
C LEU A 31 12.33 -0.56 2.98
N LEU A 32 11.80 -1.26 4.00
CA LEU A 32 10.46 -0.97 4.54
C LEU A 32 10.36 0.44 5.13
N HIS A 33 11.39 0.91 5.84
CA HIS A 33 11.43 2.31 6.30
C HIS A 33 11.42 3.29 5.14
N VAL A 34 12.24 3.03 4.11
CA VAL A 34 12.28 3.87 2.90
C VAL A 34 10.92 3.89 2.19
N LEU A 35 10.28 2.73 2.03
CA LEU A 35 8.93 2.61 1.44
C LEU A 35 7.90 3.47 2.18
N VAL A 36 7.91 3.43 3.51
CA VAL A 36 6.98 4.21 4.33
C VAL A 36 7.27 5.70 4.20
N ASP A 37 8.51 6.12 4.42
CA ASP A 37 8.88 7.53 4.47
C ASP A 37 8.76 8.22 3.11
N GLN A 38 9.09 7.52 2.01
CA GLN A 38 9.08 8.09 0.66
C GLN A 38 7.72 7.95 -0.04
N LEU A 39 6.88 7.03 0.40
CA LEU A 39 5.66 6.69 -0.33
C LEU A 39 4.41 6.60 0.54
N LEU A 40 4.37 5.70 1.53
CA LEU A 40 3.12 5.42 2.26
C LEU A 40 2.70 6.57 3.18
N ASP A 41 3.62 7.18 3.94
CA ASP A 41 3.32 8.34 4.81
C ASP A 41 2.84 9.55 3.99
N PRO A 42 3.52 9.98 2.88
CA PRO A 42 3.01 11.04 2.01
C PRO A 42 1.62 10.76 1.44
N ILE A 43 1.36 9.53 0.98
CA ILE A 43 0.04 9.13 0.46
C ILE A 43 -1.01 9.21 1.57
N ARG A 44 -0.70 8.69 2.77
CA ARG A 44 -1.59 8.72 3.92
C ARG A 44 -1.93 10.15 4.36
N GLU A 45 -0.96 11.05 4.34
CA GLU A 45 -1.16 12.48 4.64
C GLU A 45 -2.06 13.16 3.60
N ALA A 46 -1.83 12.91 2.32
CA ALA A 46 -2.66 13.46 1.25
C ALA A 46 -4.07 12.86 1.23
N TRP A 47 -4.21 11.57 1.56
CA TRP A 47 -5.50 10.89 1.66
C TRP A 47 -6.35 11.41 2.84
N GLY A 48 -5.72 11.78 3.95
CA GLY A 48 -6.38 12.31 5.16
C GLY A 48 -7.09 11.28 6.04
N GLU A 49 -7.23 10.04 5.60
CA GLU A 49 -7.97 8.97 6.25
C GLU A 49 -7.07 7.74 6.45
N PRO A 50 -7.33 6.83 7.40
CA PRO A 50 -6.57 5.59 7.53
C PRO A 50 -6.45 4.83 6.21
N ILE A 51 -5.29 4.22 5.98
CA ILE A 51 -5.03 3.27 4.90
C ILE A 51 -4.65 1.95 5.55
N VAL A 52 -5.24 0.85 5.09
CA VAL A 52 -4.98 -0.49 5.60
C VAL A 52 -3.93 -1.16 4.72
N VAL A 53 -2.88 -1.69 5.33
CA VAL A 53 -1.90 -2.57 4.67
C VAL A 53 -2.43 -4.00 4.79
N SER A 54 -2.82 -4.59 3.68
CA SER A 54 -3.28 -5.98 3.62
C SER A 54 -2.15 -6.99 3.45
N SER A 55 -1.02 -6.55 2.86
CA SER A 55 0.22 -7.32 2.74
C SER A 55 1.41 -6.36 2.60
N GLY A 56 2.44 -6.57 3.39
CA GLY A 56 3.72 -5.86 3.27
C GLY A 56 4.84 -6.82 2.91
N TYR A 57 5.87 -6.93 3.78
CA TYR A 57 6.98 -7.86 3.59
C TYR A 57 6.51 -9.32 3.56
N ARG A 58 7.12 -10.09 2.67
CA ARG A 58 6.97 -11.55 2.58
C ARG A 58 8.34 -12.21 2.48
N CYS A 59 8.67 -13.11 3.41
CA CYS A 59 9.82 -13.97 3.24
C CYS A 59 9.62 -14.90 2.02
N LYS A 60 10.68 -15.52 1.53
CA LYS A 60 10.64 -16.37 0.33
C LYS A 60 9.62 -17.51 0.45
N GLU A 61 9.55 -18.14 1.62
CA GLU A 61 8.63 -19.25 1.90
C GLU A 61 7.18 -18.78 1.86
N LEU A 62 6.86 -17.69 2.57
CA LEU A 62 5.53 -17.10 2.55
C LEU A 62 5.13 -16.66 1.13
N ASN A 63 6.05 -16.02 0.39
CA ASN A 63 5.78 -15.58 -0.99
C ASN A 63 5.44 -16.76 -1.90
N ALA A 64 6.16 -17.88 -1.78
CA ALA A 64 5.87 -19.09 -2.56
C ALA A 64 4.50 -19.69 -2.18
N LEU A 65 4.19 -19.73 -0.88
CA LEU A 65 2.93 -20.29 -0.37
C LEU A 65 1.70 -19.50 -0.87
N VAL A 66 1.79 -18.16 -0.93
CA VAL A 66 0.70 -17.31 -1.42
C VAL A 66 0.67 -17.16 -2.94
N GLY A 67 1.51 -17.87 -3.67
CA GLY A 67 1.56 -17.82 -5.14
C GLY A 67 2.19 -16.55 -5.71
N GLY A 68 3.01 -15.86 -4.92
CA GLY A 68 3.70 -14.65 -5.38
C GLY A 68 4.77 -14.93 -6.44
N VAL A 69 5.03 -13.96 -7.30
CA VAL A 69 6.07 -14.07 -8.34
C VAL A 69 7.48 -14.20 -7.73
N LYS A 70 8.39 -14.89 -8.43
CA LYS A 70 9.76 -15.16 -7.94
C LYS A 70 10.57 -13.93 -7.57
N ASN A 71 10.36 -12.82 -8.29
CA ASN A 71 11.06 -11.54 -8.08
C ASN A 71 10.12 -10.49 -7.47
N SER A 72 9.28 -10.89 -6.53
CA SER A 72 8.34 -10.00 -5.88
C SER A 72 9.04 -8.90 -5.08
N HIS A 73 8.63 -7.65 -5.27
CA HIS A 73 9.12 -6.52 -4.47
C HIS A 73 8.76 -6.62 -2.99
N HIS A 74 7.74 -7.40 -2.63
CA HIS A 74 7.41 -7.72 -1.23
C HIS A 74 8.55 -8.45 -0.52
N MET A 75 9.29 -9.33 -1.21
CA MET A 75 10.43 -10.04 -0.61
C MET A 75 11.63 -9.14 -0.32
N LEU A 76 11.70 -7.99 -0.98
CA LEU A 76 12.74 -6.99 -0.76
C LEU A 76 12.38 -5.97 0.33
N GLY A 77 11.14 -5.96 0.82
CA GLY A 77 10.62 -4.89 1.68
C GLY A 77 10.31 -3.60 0.91
N CYS A 78 10.13 -3.69 -0.41
CA CYS A 78 9.92 -2.56 -1.30
C CYS A 78 8.46 -2.41 -1.78
N ALA A 79 7.52 -3.20 -1.26
CA ALA A 79 6.13 -3.15 -1.70
C ALA A 79 5.13 -3.32 -0.57
N ALA A 80 3.95 -2.77 -0.79
CA ALA A 80 2.77 -2.98 0.04
C ALA A 80 1.51 -3.09 -0.83
N ASP A 81 0.60 -3.95 -0.40
CA ASP A 81 -0.77 -4.02 -0.90
C ASP A 81 -1.65 -3.22 0.08
N ILE A 82 -2.28 -2.18 -0.40
CA ILE A 82 -3.02 -1.22 0.42
C ILE A 82 -4.49 -1.12 0.01
N THR A 83 -5.33 -0.78 0.98
CA THR A 83 -6.75 -0.50 0.74
C THR A 83 -7.22 0.71 1.52
N ALA A 84 -8.14 1.47 0.93
CA ALA A 84 -8.92 2.44 1.67
C ALA A 84 -9.95 1.68 2.52
N PRO A 85 -10.07 1.93 3.83
CA PRO A 85 -11.11 1.32 4.64
C PRO A 85 -12.49 1.76 4.17
N LEU A 86 -13.48 0.88 4.32
CA LEU A 86 -14.87 1.29 4.19
C LEU A 86 -15.17 2.24 5.34
N LEU A 87 -15.48 3.49 5.02
CA LEU A 87 -15.98 4.43 6.02
C LEU A 87 -17.28 3.86 6.59
N SER A 88 -17.30 3.55 7.88
CA SER A 88 -18.55 3.33 8.59
C SER A 88 -19.42 4.60 8.46
N PRO A 89 -20.75 4.50 8.27
CA PRO A 89 -21.63 5.66 8.16
C PRO A 89 -21.70 6.52 9.43
N GLN A 90 -20.95 6.21 10.46
CA GLN A 90 -20.94 6.91 11.74
C GLN A 90 -19.70 7.80 11.91
N GLY A 91 -19.85 9.06 11.46
CA GLY A 91 -19.40 10.24 12.21
C GLY A 91 -17.90 10.44 12.44
N GLY A 92 -17.05 10.40 11.44
CA GLY A 92 -15.76 11.08 11.51
C GLY A 92 -15.87 12.48 10.89
N LYS A 93 -15.50 13.53 11.63
CA LYS A 93 -15.42 14.90 11.09
C LYS A 93 -14.39 14.90 9.95
N ILE A 94 -14.88 15.00 8.73
CA ILE A 94 -14.05 15.13 7.52
C ILE A 94 -13.33 16.46 7.60
N GLY A 95 -11.99 16.43 7.53
CA GLY A 95 -11.18 17.63 7.37
C GLY A 95 -11.66 18.45 6.17
N SER A 96 -11.93 19.71 6.39
CA SER A 96 -12.83 20.62 5.67
C SER A 96 -12.41 21.02 4.25
N ALA A 97 -11.36 20.48 3.63
CA ALA A 97 -10.83 21.07 2.40
C ALA A 97 -11.09 20.30 1.09
N MET A 98 -11.36 18.98 1.12
CA MET A 98 -11.48 18.18 -0.10
C MET A 98 -12.77 17.37 -0.25
N SER A 99 -13.69 17.47 0.70
CA SER A 99 -14.94 16.67 0.80
C SER A 99 -16.09 17.13 -0.09
N LYS A 100 -15.96 18.19 -0.88
CA LYS A 100 -17.14 18.84 -1.53
C LYS A 100 -17.62 18.22 -2.85
N HIS A 101 -16.93 17.22 -3.43
CA HIS A 101 -17.27 16.76 -4.80
C HIS A 101 -17.16 15.25 -5.06
N LEU A 102 -17.30 14.37 -4.07
CA LEU A 102 -17.27 12.94 -4.34
C LEU A 102 -18.61 12.28 -4.01
N PRO A 103 -19.26 11.61 -4.97
CA PRO A 103 -20.51 10.91 -4.72
C PRO A 103 -20.29 9.79 -3.69
N LEU A 104 -21.17 9.75 -2.70
CA LEU A 104 -21.27 8.73 -1.65
C LEU A 104 -21.79 7.41 -2.22
N GLY A 105 -21.11 6.84 -3.20
CA GLY A 105 -21.52 5.59 -3.83
C GLY A 105 -20.32 4.79 -4.33
N GLY A 106 -20.23 3.55 -3.87
CA GLY A 106 -19.24 2.60 -4.40
C GLY A 106 -18.34 1.96 -3.36
N GLY A 107 -18.85 1.13 -2.48
CA GLY A 107 -18.12 0.20 -1.63
C GLY A 107 -16.59 0.34 -1.51
N ARG A 108 -15.90 -0.76 -1.20
CA ARG A 108 -14.43 -0.78 -1.10
C ARG A 108 -13.76 -0.44 -2.43
N GLU A 109 -14.28 -0.96 -3.55
CA GLU A 109 -13.77 -0.67 -4.88
C GLU A 109 -13.78 0.84 -5.21
N GLY A 110 -14.89 1.53 -4.94
CA GLY A 110 -14.98 2.96 -5.16
C GLY A 110 -14.02 3.77 -4.29
N ALA A 111 -13.79 3.36 -3.04
CA ALA A 111 -12.80 3.99 -2.17
C ALA A 111 -11.37 3.75 -2.67
N ASN A 112 -11.04 2.51 -3.05
CA ASN A 112 -9.75 2.16 -3.63
C ASN A 112 -9.51 2.89 -4.96
N ARG A 113 -10.52 3.04 -5.83
CA ARG A 113 -10.41 3.79 -7.09
C ARG A 113 -10.06 5.27 -6.86
N ARG A 114 -10.63 5.89 -5.81
CA ARG A 114 -10.27 7.26 -5.43
C ARG A 114 -8.83 7.36 -4.92
N LEU A 115 -8.41 6.41 -4.06
CA LEU A 115 -7.04 6.34 -3.56
C LEU A 115 -6.03 6.13 -4.71
N PHE A 116 -6.33 5.22 -5.63
CA PHE A 116 -5.50 4.96 -6.80
C PHE A 116 -5.32 6.22 -7.68
N LYS A 117 -6.40 6.95 -7.95
CA LYS A 117 -6.35 8.22 -8.69
C LYS A 117 -5.57 9.30 -7.94
N LEU A 118 -5.72 9.40 -6.62
CA LEU A 118 -4.94 10.35 -5.82
C LEU A 118 -3.44 10.07 -5.96
N ILE A 119 -3.01 8.79 -5.86
CA ILE A 119 -1.61 8.41 -6.02
C ILE A 119 -1.08 8.80 -7.40
N GLN A 120 -1.85 8.59 -8.46
CA GLN A 120 -1.48 9.02 -9.82
C GLN A 120 -1.33 10.55 -9.90
N GLN A 121 -2.26 11.31 -9.32
CA GLN A 121 -2.20 12.78 -9.29
C GLN A 121 -0.97 13.29 -8.52
N MET A 122 -0.65 12.68 -7.38
CA MET A 122 0.55 13.02 -6.60
C MET A 122 1.83 12.78 -7.41
N GLN A 123 1.90 11.68 -8.17
CA GLN A 123 3.03 11.38 -9.03
C GLN A 123 3.14 12.38 -10.19
N GLN A 124 2.03 12.72 -10.86
CA GLN A 124 1.99 13.71 -11.93
C GLN A 124 2.40 15.11 -11.45
N ALA A 125 2.04 15.44 -10.21
CA ALA A 125 2.46 16.69 -9.56
C ALA A 125 3.92 16.67 -9.04
N GLY A 126 4.66 15.57 -9.22
CA GLY A 126 6.04 15.42 -8.76
C GLY A 126 6.22 15.28 -7.24
N GLN A 127 5.14 15.06 -6.50
CA GLN A 127 5.16 14.94 -5.03
C GLN A 127 5.71 13.60 -4.55
N ILE A 128 5.49 12.53 -5.31
CA ILE A 128 5.99 11.19 -5.04
C ILE A 128 6.53 10.53 -6.31
N LYS A 129 7.37 9.52 -6.13
CA LYS A 129 7.79 8.59 -7.18
C LYS A 129 7.59 7.17 -6.68
N PHE A 130 7.33 6.24 -7.58
CA PHE A 130 7.18 4.82 -7.26
C PHE A 130 7.78 3.95 -8.37
N THR A 131 7.96 2.65 -8.12
CA THR A 131 8.34 1.69 -9.15
C THR A 131 7.11 1.23 -9.91
N GLN A 132 6.12 0.70 -9.19
CA GLN A 132 4.87 0.22 -9.76
C GLN A 132 3.68 0.64 -8.91
N LEU A 133 2.57 0.93 -9.58
CA LEU A 133 1.25 1.14 -9.02
C LEU A 133 0.28 0.26 -9.81
N ILE A 134 -0.29 -0.77 -9.19
CA ILE A 134 -1.10 -1.77 -9.86
C ILE A 134 -2.48 -1.83 -9.20
N TRP A 135 -3.51 -1.79 -10.03
CA TRP A 135 -4.89 -2.07 -9.65
C TRP A 135 -5.11 -3.58 -9.66
N GLU A 136 -5.35 -4.20 -8.51
CA GLU A 136 -5.40 -5.66 -8.41
C GLU A 136 -6.72 -6.18 -7.85
N GLY A 137 -7.02 -7.44 -8.21
CA GLY A 137 -8.15 -8.17 -7.68
C GLY A 137 -9.49 -7.48 -7.92
N ASP A 138 -9.72 -6.90 -9.10
CA ASP A 138 -10.93 -6.12 -9.43
C ASP A 138 -11.16 -4.97 -8.44
N GLY A 139 -10.06 -4.33 -8.00
CA GLY A 139 -10.11 -3.21 -7.09
C GLY A 139 -10.21 -3.57 -5.61
N ARG A 140 -9.95 -4.81 -5.25
CA ARG A 140 -9.91 -5.23 -3.84
C ARG A 140 -8.76 -4.63 -3.08
N TRP A 141 -7.60 -4.43 -3.75
CA TRP A 141 -6.43 -3.75 -3.22
C TRP A 141 -5.63 -3.04 -4.31
N ILE A 142 -4.71 -2.21 -3.88
CA ILE A 142 -3.75 -1.49 -4.72
C ILE A 142 -2.37 -1.99 -4.35
N HIS A 143 -1.65 -2.58 -5.30
CA HIS A 143 -0.22 -2.86 -5.13
C HIS A 143 0.59 -1.61 -5.41
N ILE A 144 1.49 -1.25 -4.50
CA ILE A 144 2.41 -0.14 -4.69
C ILE A 144 3.82 -0.53 -4.25
N SER A 145 4.84 -0.13 -5.05
CA SER A 145 6.22 -0.47 -4.75
C SER A 145 7.18 0.69 -4.96
N TYR A 146 8.25 0.70 -4.16
CA TYR A 146 9.32 1.70 -4.19
C TYR A 146 10.68 0.99 -4.16
N VAL A 147 11.29 0.78 -5.31
CA VAL A 147 12.66 0.27 -5.45
C VAL A 147 13.55 1.48 -5.75
N PRO A 148 14.45 1.91 -4.85
CA PRO A 148 15.20 3.16 -5.01
C PRO A 148 15.99 3.29 -6.32
N SER A 149 16.45 2.16 -6.87
CA SER A 149 17.19 2.10 -8.15
C SER A 149 16.29 2.05 -9.39
N ASP A 150 14.96 1.96 -9.23
CA ASP A 150 14.01 1.77 -10.34
C ASP A 150 12.69 2.52 -10.09
N LEU A 151 12.71 3.83 -10.17
CA LEU A 151 11.56 4.70 -9.97
C LEU A 151 10.89 5.07 -11.31
N ARG A 152 10.53 4.06 -12.08
CA ARG A 152 9.96 4.20 -13.44
C ARG A 152 8.49 4.63 -13.48
N CYS A 153 7.83 4.71 -12.34
CA CYS A 153 6.43 5.13 -12.20
C CYS A 153 5.45 4.37 -13.12
N GLN A 154 5.62 3.04 -13.20
CA GLN A 154 4.75 2.20 -14.02
C GLN A 154 3.37 2.08 -13.38
N VAL A 155 2.32 2.42 -14.13
CA VAL A 155 0.91 2.24 -13.71
C VAL A 155 0.31 1.10 -14.51
N ILE A 156 -0.35 0.15 -13.83
CA ILE A 156 -1.04 -0.99 -14.42
C ILE A 156 -2.47 -1.00 -13.86
N ASP A 157 -3.42 -0.79 -14.74
CA ASP A 157 -4.87 -0.88 -14.46
C ASP A 157 -5.36 -2.13 -15.20
N ALA A 158 -5.31 -3.29 -14.51
CA ALA A 158 -5.61 -4.60 -15.06
C ALA A 158 -7.04 -5.07 -14.69
#